data_d49eca2391d02dfef12a2e6cba578857
#
_entry.id   d49eca2391d02dfef12a2e6cba578857
#
_cell.length_a   1.000
_cell.length_b   1.000
_cell.length_c   1.000
_cell.angle_alpha   90.00
_cell.angle_beta   90.00
_cell.angle_gamma   90.00
#
_symmetry.space_group_name_H-M   'P 1'
#
loop_
_entity.id
_entity.type
_entity.pdbx_description
1 polymer ?
#
loop_
_entity_poly.entity_id
_entity_poly.type
_entity_poly.pdbx_seq_one_letter_code
_entity_poly.pdbx_strand_id
1 'polypeptide(L)'
;ARVQKVQADFKAIETALKIYRLDNFVYPSTEQGLVALIEPSTLEPEPRNFKDGGYLQEMPLDPWGREYLYLSPGENSEVDLFSYGADGLPGGEGQNKDLGNWASDNG
;
A
#
# COMPACT_ATOMS: atom_id res chain seq x y z
N ALA A 1 -16.87 8.61 -5.12
CA ALA A 1 -15.71 8.93 -5.93
C ALA A 1 -14.41 8.73 -5.15
N ARG A 2 -14.31 9.26 -3.93
CA ARG A 2 -13.08 9.13 -3.15
C ARG A 2 -12.81 7.69 -2.70
N VAL A 3 -13.84 6.99 -2.25
CA VAL A 3 -13.71 5.60 -1.84
C VAL A 3 -13.34 4.73 -3.04
N GLN A 4 -13.92 5.01 -4.20
CA GLN A 4 -13.60 4.27 -5.41
C GLN A 4 -12.15 4.47 -5.83
N LYS A 5 -11.63 5.69 -5.70
CA LYS A 5 -10.22 5.95 -5.98
C LYS A 5 -9.33 5.16 -5.03
N VAL A 6 -9.66 5.17 -3.74
CA VAL A 6 -8.87 4.44 -2.74
C VAL A 6 -8.86 2.95 -3.06
N GLN A 7 -10.02 2.39 -3.39
CA GLN A 7 -10.08 0.96 -3.70
C GLN A 7 -9.30 0.61 -4.97
N ALA A 8 -9.36 1.48 -5.97
CA ALA A 8 -8.59 1.27 -7.19
C ALA A 8 -7.08 1.35 -6.90
N ASP A 9 -6.67 2.30 -6.06
CA ASP A 9 -5.28 2.42 -5.66
C ASP A 9 -4.82 1.20 -4.88
N PHE A 10 -5.65 0.70 -3.95
CA PHE A 10 -5.33 -0.51 -3.21
C PHE A 10 -5.10 -1.70 -4.15
N LYS A 11 -5.96 -1.85 -5.15
CA LYS A 11 -5.79 -2.94 -6.11
C LYS A 11 -4.50 -2.82 -6.90
N ALA A 12 -4.18 -1.60 -7.34
CA ALA A 12 -2.94 -1.37 -8.08
C ALA A 12 -1.71 -1.67 -7.22
N ILE A 13 -1.73 -1.23 -5.97
CA ILE A 13 -0.63 -1.47 -5.05
C ILE A 13 -0.53 -2.95 -4.72
N GLU A 14 -1.66 -3.62 -4.48
CA GLU A 14 -1.65 -5.05 -4.18
C GLU A 14 -1.11 -5.86 -5.34
N THR A 15 -1.46 -5.49 -6.56
CA THR A 15 -0.93 -6.16 -7.74
C THR A 15 0.59 -6.01 -7.80
N ALA A 16 1.08 -4.80 -7.57
CA ALA A 16 2.52 -4.54 -7.56
C ALA A 16 3.21 -5.34 -6.44
N LEU A 17 2.60 -5.41 -5.27
CA LEU A 17 3.15 -6.18 -4.15
C LEU A 17 3.24 -7.66 -4.47
N LYS A 18 2.22 -8.20 -5.11
CA LYS A 18 2.23 -9.63 -5.49
C LYS A 18 3.31 -9.94 -6.51
N ILE A 19 3.51 -9.05 -7.47
CA ILE A 19 4.58 -9.23 -8.46
C ILE A 19 5.94 -9.12 -7.78
N TYR A 20 6.10 -8.16 -6.87
CA TYR A 20 7.33 -8.03 -6.09
C TYR A 20 7.63 -9.34 -5.35
N ARG A 21 6.62 -9.92 -4.69
CA ARG A 21 6.79 -11.17 -3.95
C ARG A 21 7.17 -12.32 -4.87
N LEU A 22 6.59 -12.37 -6.06
CA LEU A 22 6.95 -13.42 -7.02
C LEU A 22 8.42 -13.32 -7.42
N ASP A 23 8.92 -12.12 -7.59
CA ASP A 23 10.31 -11.91 -7.99
C ASP A 23 11.29 -12.05 -6.83
N ASN A 24 10.89 -11.61 -5.65
CA ASN A 24 11.82 -11.46 -4.52
C ASN A 24 11.51 -12.37 -3.34
N PHE A 25 10.45 -13.18 -3.44
CA PHE A 25 10.06 -14.23 -2.50
C PHE A 25 9.45 -13.74 -1.19
N VAL A 26 9.46 -12.45 -0.95
CA VAL A 26 8.83 -11.84 0.24
C VAL A 26 8.19 -10.52 -0.18
N TYR A 27 7.24 -10.06 0.62
CA TYR A 27 6.74 -8.70 0.49
C TYR A 27 7.74 -7.73 1.10
N PRO A 28 7.75 -6.46 0.67
CA PRO A 28 8.53 -5.45 1.40
C PRO A 28 8.06 -5.39 2.85
N SER A 29 9.00 -5.11 3.76
CA SER A 29 8.66 -4.94 5.17
C SER A 29 7.99 -3.58 5.39
N THR A 30 7.41 -3.40 6.59
CA THR A 30 6.85 -2.10 6.97
C THR A 30 7.91 -1.00 6.88
N GLU A 31 9.11 -1.29 7.35
CA GLU A 31 10.21 -0.32 7.33
C GLU A 31 10.63 0.04 5.91
N GLN A 32 10.62 -0.95 5.01
CA GLN A 32 10.92 -0.68 3.60
C GLN A 32 9.85 0.16 2.95
N GLY A 33 8.61 -0.08 3.34
CA GLY A 33 7.47 0.72 2.86
C GLY A 33 7.15 0.53 1.40
N LEU A 34 6.16 1.27 0.94
CA LEU A 34 5.69 1.17 -0.44
C LEU A 34 6.69 1.73 -1.44
N VAL A 35 7.63 2.57 -1.00
CA VAL A 35 8.67 3.09 -1.89
C VAL A 35 9.54 1.95 -2.43
N ALA A 36 9.56 0.81 -1.75
CA ALA A 36 10.28 -0.37 -2.24
C ALA A 36 9.70 -0.92 -3.55
N LEU A 37 8.50 -0.51 -3.92
CA LEU A 37 7.91 -0.88 -5.20
C LEU A 37 8.38 0.02 -6.33
N ILE A 38 8.99 1.14 -6.01
CA ILE A 38 9.41 2.14 -7.00
C ILE A 38 10.90 2.01 -7.27
N GLU A 39 11.70 1.83 -6.22
CA GLU A 39 13.14 1.68 -6.35
C GLU A 39 13.63 0.64 -5.34
N PRO A 40 14.74 -0.05 -5.64
CA PRO A 40 15.20 -1.11 -4.75
C PRO A 40 15.59 -0.56 -3.39
N SER A 41 15.07 -1.19 -2.35
CA SER A 41 15.37 -0.79 -0.98
C SER A 41 16.79 -1.25 -0.59
N THR A 42 17.45 -0.42 0.21
CA THR A 42 18.73 -0.80 0.82
C THR A 42 18.54 -1.39 2.22
N LEU A 43 17.29 -1.41 2.71
CA LEU A 43 16.96 -2.02 3.99
C LEU A 43 16.72 -3.51 3.83
N GLU A 44 17.02 -4.29 4.86
CA GLU A 44 16.77 -5.72 4.83
C GLU A 44 15.27 -6.00 4.97
N PRO A 45 14.76 -7.02 4.29
CA PRO A 45 15.46 -7.89 3.35
C PRO A 45 15.54 -7.25 1.96
N GLU A 46 16.76 -7.02 1.49
CA GLU A 46 16.95 -6.41 0.17
C GLU A 46 16.37 -7.29 -0.93
N PRO A 47 15.81 -6.69 -1.99
CA PRO A 47 15.23 -7.48 -3.06
C PRO A 47 16.32 -8.25 -3.82
N ARG A 48 16.01 -9.50 -4.16
CA ARG A 48 16.95 -10.36 -4.89
C ARG A 48 16.90 -10.13 -6.39
N ASN A 49 15.72 -9.84 -6.89
CA ASN A 49 15.47 -9.74 -8.33
C ASN A 49 14.56 -8.55 -8.61
N PHE A 50 15.03 -7.35 -8.27
CA PHE A 50 14.21 -6.16 -8.46
C PHE A 50 13.97 -5.92 -9.95
N LYS A 51 12.71 -5.70 -10.31
CA LYS A 51 12.31 -5.50 -11.69
C LYS A 51 12.82 -4.18 -12.23
N ASP A 52 13.37 -4.19 -13.44
CA ASP A 52 13.79 -2.97 -14.11
C ASP A 52 12.60 -2.02 -14.23
N GLY A 53 12.81 -0.77 -13.80
CA GLY A 53 11.75 0.23 -13.83
C GLY A 53 10.82 0.18 -12.64
N GLY A 54 10.95 -0.84 -11.79
CA GLY A 54 10.12 -0.97 -10.59
C GLY A 54 8.75 -1.57 -10.86
N TYR A 55 7.96 -1.64 -9.79
CA TYR A 55 6.62 -2.26 -9.83
C TYR A 55 5.51 -1.21 -9.87
N LEU A 56 5.83 0.01 -9.48
CA LEU A 56 4.97 1.19 -9.62
C LEU A 56 5.81 2.32 -10.18
N GLN A 57 5.22 3.16 -11.00
CA GLN A 57 5.95 4.30 -11.57
C GLN A 57 6.06 5.44 -10.58
N GLU A 58 5.03 5.64 -9.78
CA GLU A 58 5.02 6.69 -8.77
C GLU A 58 4.15 6.26 -7.60
N MET A 59 4.35 6.92 -6.47
CA MET A 59 3.59 6.62 -5.26
C MET A 59 2.17 7.18 -5.40
N PRO A 60 1.13 6.33 -5.36
CA PRO A 60 -0.23 6.85 -5.35
C PRO A 60 -0.51 7.59 -4.05
N LEU A 61 -1.28 8.65 -4.14
CA LEU A 61 -1.70 9.40 -2.97
C LEU A 61 -3.20 9.19 -2.76
N ASP A 62 -3.62 9.23 -1.50
CA ASP A 62 -5.03 9.15 -1.20
C ASP A 62 -5.73 10.44 -1.68
N PRO A 63 -7.07 10.47 -1.67
CA PRO A 63 -7.79 11.65 -2.19
C PRO A 63 -7.50 12.94 -1.44
N TRP A 64 -6.87 12.84 -0.27
CA TRP A 64 -6.55 14.01 0.56
C TRP A 64 -5.07 14.37 0.50
N GLY A 65 -4.33 13.74 -0.44
CA GLY A 65 -2.94 14.11 -0.72
C GLY A 65 -1.89 13.45 0.15
N ARG A 66 -2.24 12.41 0.90
CA ARG A 66 -1.28 11.69 1.74
C ARG A 66 -0.94 10.35 1.13
N GLU A 67 0.24 9.84 1.44
CA GLU A 67 0.62 8.49 1.03
C GLU A 67 -0.20 7.47 1.81
N TYR A 68 -0.52 6.35 1.16
CA TYR A 68 -1.18 5.25 1.84
C TYR A 68 -0.24 4.63 2.88
N LEU A 69 -0.82 4.11 3.94
CA LEU A 69 -0.09 3.45 5.01
C LEU A 69 0.00 1.96 4.75
N TYR A 70 1.06 1.34 5.23
CA TYR A 70 1.40 -0.03 4.87
C TYR A 70 1.97 -0.77 6.07
N LEU A 71 1.46 -1.98 6.30
CA LEU A 71 1.99 -2.89 7.32
C LEU A 71 2.28 -4.24 6.69
N SER A 72 3.46 -4.76 6.94
CA SER A 72 3.84 -6.10 6.50
C SER A 72 4.71 -6.77 7.56
N PRO A 73 4.25 -7.86 8.16
CA PRO A 73 2.97 -8.52 7.91
C PRO A 73 1.80 -7.67 8.39
N GLY A 74 0.65 -7.84 7.76
CA GLY A 74 -0.54 -7.11 8.13
C GLY A 74 -1.21 -7.68 9.36
N GLU A 75 -2.10 -6.89 9.95
CA GLU A 75 -2.91 -7.35 11.08
C GLU A 75 -4.25 -7.92 10.59
N ASN A 76 -4.71 -7.49 9.43
CA ASN A 76 -6.02 -7.89 8.90
C ASN A 76 -5.91 -8.73 7.63
N SER A 77 -4.82 -8.59 6.92
CA SER A 77 -4.54 -9.33 5.69
C SER A 77 -3.08 -9.72 5.70
N GLU A 78 -2.61 -10.37 4.65
CA GLU A 78 -1.18 -10.66 4.52
C GLU A 78 -0.35 -9.38 4.61
N VAL A 79 -0.81 -8.35 3.94
CA VAL A 79 -0.28 -7.00 4.08
C VAL A 79 -1.48 -6.05 4.18
N ASP A 80 -1.36 -5.03 4.99
CA ASP A 80 -2.42 -4.05 5.16
C ASP A 80 -2.07 -2.76 4.46
N LEU A 81 -3.04 -2.24 3.70
CA LEU A 81 -2.97 -0.92 3.08
C LEU A 81 -4.13 -0.12 3.64
N PHE A 82 -3.87 1.10 4.06
CA PHE A 82 -4.95 1.90 4.64
C PHE A 82 -4.69 3.39 4.52
N SER A 83 -5.77 4.15 4.71
CA SER A 83 -5.76 5.60 4.76
C SER A 83 -6.58 6.01 5.97
N TYR A 84 -6.14 7.05 6.67
CA TYR A 84 -6.90 7.56 7.83
C TYR A 84 -8.02 8.53 7.42
N GLY A 85 -8.23 8.72 6.13
CA GLY A 85 -9.31 9.58 5.68
C GLY A 85 -8.91 11.04 5.64
N ALA A 86 -9.92 11.91 5.60
CA ALA A 86 -9.70 13.33 5.34
C ALA A 86 -8.88 14.02 6.43
N ASP A 87 -9.02 13.60 7.69
CA ASP A 87 -8.32 14.26 8.80
C ASP A 87 -6.93 13.69 9.06
N GLY A 88 -6.58 12.56 8.45
CA GLY A 88 -5.27 11.96 8.64
C GLY A 88 -5.04 11.38 10.02
N LEU A 89 -6.10 11.12 10.79
CA LEU A 89 -6.02 10.59 12.14
C LEU A 89 -6.78 9.26 12.21
N PRO A 90 -6.34 8.32 13.06
CA PRO A 90 -7.05 7.05 13.21
C PRO A 90 -8.49 7.26 13.68
N GLY A 91 -9.39 6.42 13.19
CA GLY A 91 -10.80 6.50 13.54
C GLY A 91 -11.53 7.53 12.71
N GLY A 92 -12.63 8.03 13.24
CA GLY A 92 -13.42 9.03 12.55
C GLY A 92 -14.62 8.46 11.82
N GLU A 93 -15.39 9.34 11.23
CA GLU A 93 -16.62 8.99 10.52
C GLU A 93 -16.73 9.78 9.23
N GLY A 94 -17.57 9.29 8.33
CA GLY A 94 -17.77 9.96 7.06
C GLY A 94 -16.49 10.04 6.26
N GLN A 95 -16.07 11.23 5.87
CA GLN A 95 -14.84 11.42 5.12
C GLN A 95 -13.59 11.22 5.97
N ASN A 96 -13.73 11.23 7.29
CA ASN A 96 -12.62 11.00 8.21
C ASN A 96 -12.45 9.53 8.58
N LYS A 97 -13.30 8.67 8.06
CA LYS A 97 -13.27 7.25 8.38
C LYS A 97 -12.04 6.59 7.77
N ASP A 98 -11.43 5.69 8.53
CA ASP A 98 -10.30 4.90 8.03
C ASP A 98 -10.76 3.96 6.93
N LEU A 99 -9.95 3.84 5.89
CA LEU A 99 -10.21 2.95 4.76
C LEU A 99 -9.06 1.95 4.67
N GLY A 100 -9.40 0.67 4.54
CA GLY A 100 -8.40 -0.38 4.48
C GLY A 100 -8.73 -1.42 3.42
N ASN A 101 -7.69 -2.10 2.93
CA ASN A 101 -7.87 -3.11 1.90
C ASN A 101 -8.63 -4.34 2.38
N TRP A 102 -8.72 -4.53 3.69
CA TRP A 102 -9.44 -5.67 4.27
C TRP A 102 -10.94 -5.43 4.35
N ALA A 103 -11.40 -4.21 4.13
CA ALA A 103 -12.81 -3.85 4.20
C ALA A 103 -13.34 -3.40 2.86
N SER A 104 -12.74 -3.87 1.79
CA SER A 104 -12.98 -3.35 0.45
C SER A 104 -14.38 -3.58 -0.07
N ASP A 105 -15.01 -4.63 0.35
CA ASP A 105 -16.29 -5.03 -0.22
C ASP A 105 -17.47 -4.27 0.33
N ASN A 106 -17.28 -3.52 1.37
CA ASN A 106 -18.38 -2.87 2.02
C ASN A 106 -18.53 -1.43 1.63
N GLY A 107 -17.78 -1.07 0.66
CA GLY A 107 -17.94 0.21 0.02
C GLY A 107 -18.38 1.33 0.91
#